data_bb19d6ec81554cf1fedba69d2158c99c
#
_entry.id   bb19d6ec81554cf1fedba69d2158c99c
#
_cell.length_a   1.000
_cell.length_b   1.000
_cell.length_c   1.000
_cell.angle_alpha   90.00
_cell.angle_beta   90.00
_cell.angle_gamma   90.00
#
_symmetry.space_group_name_H-M   'P 1'
#
loop_
_entity.id
_entity.type
_entity.pdbx_description
1 polymer ?
#
loop_
_entity_poly.entity_id
_entity_poly.type
_entity_poly.pdbx_seq_one_letter_code
_entity_poly.pdbx_strand_id
1 'polypeptide(L)'
;EQKDLDYHYAILAEETAAGTKIVARLDGEDNILVEYGEMELDIAIRFRVHVLMQELKKKDLPVIDLTPGIRSLQIHFDIEKISLKEMLAAVLETNRTLPELSDVTVPSRIIWLPLSWDDPQTQLAAKRYQQTVRPNAPWCPSNPEFIRRINGLDSIEDVKKIVFDADYLVLGLGDVYLGAPVATPVDPRHRMVTTKYNPARPWTPENAVGIGGAYLCVYGMEGPGGYQFVGRTIQMWNPLKETEYFKHGKPWLLDFFDQIRFYPVSAEEILKDREDFLRGRFKIKIEETSFNLGKYEQFLKEHEDTIRAFKDHQEASFEAERKMWKEKGLDEFDSETQDAPAIVEETVPDGCEAART
;
A
#
# COMPACT_ATOMS: atom_id res chain seq x y z
N GLU A 1 -36.49 -10.48 3.69
CA GLU A 1 -36.09 -10.38 5.12
C GLU A 1 -34.68 -10.93 5.23
N GLN A 2 -33.69 -10.05 5.20
CA GLN A 2 -32.30 -10.37 5.50
C GLN A 2 -32.26 -10.57 7.02
N LYS A 3 -32.15 -11.84 7.49
CA LYS A 3 -31.90 -12.11 8.90
C LYS A 3 -30.62 -11.38 9.27
N ASP A 4 -30.69 -10.49 10.26
CA ASP A 4 -29.52 -9.97 10.94
C ASP A 4 -28.70 -11.17 11.44
N LEU A 5 -27.62 -11.46 10.74
CA LEU A 5 -26.66 -12.45 11.19
C LEU A 5 -26.03 -11.89 12.46
N ASP A 6 -26.27 -12.59 13.57
CA ASP A 6 -25.68 -12.23 14.85
C ASP A 6 -24.18 -12.54 14.82
N TYR A 7 -23.37 -11.53 14.47
CA TYR A 7 -21.90 -11.65 14.35
C TYR A 7 -21.19 -11.89 15.69
N HIS A 8 -21.91 -11.93 16.81
CA HIS A 8 -21.33 -12.20 18.14
C HIS A 8 -20.66 -13.57 18.24
N TYR A 9 -21.12 -14.55 17.49
CA TYR A 9 -20.51 -15.89 17.52
C TYR A 9 -19.09 -15.97 16.93
N ALA A 10 -18.70 -15.02 16.11
CA ALA A 10 -17.35 -14.97 15.56
C ALA A 10 -16.32 -14.39 16.55
N ILE A 11 -16.75 -13.67 17.58
CA ILE A 11 -15.85 -13.05 18.57
C ILE A 11 -15.49 -14.11 19.61
N LEU A 12 -14.21 -14.45 19.68
CA LEU A 12 -13.64 -15.41 20.64
C LEU A 12 -13.24 -14.77 21.96
N ALA A 13 -12.72 -13.55 21.91
CA ALA A 13 -12.32 -12.77 23.08
C ALA A 13 -12.27 -11.27 22.77
N GLU A 14 -12.54 -10.46 23.81
CA GLU A 14 -12.32 -9.00 23.80
C GLU A 14 -11.52 -8.60 25.03
N GLU A 15 -10.50 -7.79 24.85
CA GLU A 15 -9.62 -7.27 25.91
C GLU A 15 -9.29 -5.81 25.66
N THR A 16 -8.76 -5.14 26.69
CA THR A 16 -8.15 -3.81 26.55
C THR A 16 -6.77 -3.83 27.19
N ALA A 17 -5.75 -3.47 26.45
CA ALA A 17 -4.39 -3.36 26.96
C ALA A 17 -3.79 -2.02 26.55
N ALA A 18 -3.23 -1.29 27.51
CA ALA A 18 -2.64 0.05 27.31
C ALA A 18 -3.57 1.01 26.54
N GLY A 19 -4.89 0.98 26.86
CA GLY A 19 -5.89 1.82 26.19
C GLY A 19 -6.34 1.35 24.80
N THR A 20 -5.74 0.31 24.25
CA THR A 20 -6.10 -0.23 22.93
C THR A 20 -7.07 -1.39 23.08
N LYS A 21 -8.21 -1.33 22.37
CA LYS A 21 -9.15 -2.44 22.29
C LYS A 21 -8.54 -3.56 21.44
N ILE A 22 -8.69 -4.80 21.89
CA ILE A 22 -8.19 -6.01 21.23
C ILE A 22 -9.37 -6.96 21.05
N VAL A 23 -9.57 -7.40 19.82
CA VAL A 23 -10.63 -8.36 19.48
C VAL A 23 -10.03 -9.56 18.79
N ALA A 24 -10.20 -10.74 19.34
CA ALA A 24 -9.86 -11.99 18.67
C ALA A 24 -11.12 -12.57 18.04
N ARG A 25 -11.08 -12.86 16.75
CA ARG A 25 -12.18 -13.45 15.98
C ARG A 25 -11.80 -14.80 15.42
N LEU A 26 -12.80 -15.65 15.27
CA LEU A 26 -12.70 -16.83 14.43
C LEU A 26 -12.76 -16.39 12.95
N ASP A 27 -11.82 -16.86 12.16
CA ASP A 27 -11.71 -16.56 10.73
C ASP A 27 -11.54 -17.86 9.93
N GLY A 28 -12.65 -18.57 9.72
CA GLY A 28 -12.64 -19.96 9.21
C GLY A 28 -12.50 -20.98 10.32
N GLU A 29 -12.06 -22.20 10.00
CA GLU A 29 -11.96 -23.30 10.95
C GLU A 29 -10.64 -23.32 11.72
N ASP A 30 -9.57 -22.85 11.09
CA ASP A 30 -8.18 -22.98 11.52
C ASP A 30 -7.41 -21.65 11.55
N ASN A 31 -8.15 -20.52 11.56
CA ASN A 31 -7.57 -19.19 11.64
C ASN A 31 -8.16 -18.37 12.80
N ILE A 32 -7.30 -17.60 13.44
CA ILE A 32 -7.67 -16.56 14.41
C ILE A 32 -7.24 -15.22 13.85
N LEU A 33 -8.16 -14.25 13.76
CA LEU A 33 -7.87 -12.86 13.44
C LEU A 33 -7.82 -12.05 14.74
N VAL A 34 -6.68 -11.47 15.06
CA VAL A 34 -6.52 -10.54 16.19
C VAL A 34 -6.49 -9.11 15.64
N GLU A 35 -7.43 -8.29 16.06
CA GLU A 35 -7.60 -6.90 15.64
C GLU A 35 -7.31 -5.94 16.79
N TYR A 36 -6.76 -4.77 16.46
CA TYR A 36 -6.40 -3.72 17.41
C TYR A 36 -7.03 -2.37 17.03
N GLY A 37 -7.56 -1.66 18.04
CA GLY A 37 -8.04 -0.28 17.91
C GLY A 37 -9.12 -0.07 16.85
N GLU A 38 -9.18 1.15 16.35
CA GLU A 38 -10.18 1.59 15.38
C GLU A 38 -9.72 1.36 13.92
N MET A 39 -10.62 1.57 12.96
CA MET A 39 -10.37 1.42 11.51
C MET A 39 -9.60 2.62 10.95
N GLU A 40 -8.42 2.86 11.46
CA GLU A 40 -7.55 3.98 11.05
C GLU A 40 -6.12 3.49 10.74
N LEU A 41 -5.41 4.31 9.95
CA LEU A 41 -3.99 4.10 9.70
C LEU A 41 -3.19 4.59 10.90
N ASP A 42 -2.71 3.65 11.70
CA ASP A 42 -1.84 3.90 12.85
C ASP A 42 -0.58 3.01 12.78
N ILE A 43 0.59 3.67 12.66
CA ILE A 43 1.86 2.98 12.61
C ILE A 43 2.18 2.31 13.97
N ALA A 44 1.75 2.89 15.09
CA ALA A 44 1.97 2.29 16.41
C ALA A 44 1.20 0.97 16.55
N ILE A 45 -0.04 0.92 16.08
CA ILE A 45 -0.83 -0.31 16.02
C ILE A 45 -0.18 -1.34 15.08
N ARG A 46 0.25 -0.90 13.88
CA ARG A 46 0.95 -1.81 12.96
C ARG A 46 2.26 -2.36 13.55
N PHE A 47 2.96 -1.53 14.32
CA PHE A 47 4.16 -1.94 15.05
C PHE A 47 3.84 -3.01 16.11
N ARG A 48 2.75 -2.83 16.88
CA ARG A 48 2.25 -3.83 17.83
C ARG A 48 1.96 -5.17 17.16
N VAL A 49 1.28 -5.15 16.03
CA VAL A 49 1.03 -6.35 15.20
C VAL A 49 2.34 -7.03 14.82
N HIS A 50 3.35 -6.26 14.41
CA HIS A 50 4.66 -6.81 14.06
C HIS A 50 5.37 -7.46 15.24
N VAL A 51 5.37 -6.80 16.40
CA VAL A 51 6.00 -7.34 17.62
C VAL A 51 5.28 -8.62 18.06
N LEU A 52 3.94 -8.65 18.06
CA LEU A 52 3.19 -9.88 18.35
C LEU A 52 3.59 -11.02 17.40
N MET A 53 3.65 -10.73 16.09
CA MET A 53 4.07 -11.71 15.10
C MET A 53 5.47 -12.25 15.38
N GLN A 54 6.43 -11.40 15.75
CA GLN A 54 7.78 -11.81 16.08
C GLN A 54 7.84 -12.65 17.37
N GLU A 55 7.05 -12.29 18.37
CA GLU A 55 7.01 -13.06 19.63
C GLU A 55 6.35 -14.43 19.44
N LEU A 56 5.31 -14.53 18.61
CA LEU A 56 4.70 -15.82 18.26
C LEU A 56 5.67 -16.73 17.51
N LYS A 57 6.48 -16.18 16.59
CA LYS A 57 7.52 -16.95 15.87
C LYS A 57 8.60 -17.57 16.76
N LYS A 58 8.81 -17.02 17.96
CA LYS A 58 9.78 -17.57 18.93
C LYS A 58 9.23 -18.75 19.73
N LYS A 59 7.91 -18.96 19.70
CA LYS A 59 7.26 -20.03 20.44
C LYS A 59 7.14 -21.30 19.59
N ASP A 60 7.22 -22.45 20.23
CA ASP A 60 6.98 -23.75 19.60
C ASP A 60 5.48 -24.00 19.49
N LEU A 61 4.81 -23.23 18.63
CA LEU A 61 3.40 -23.35 18.33
C LEU A 61 3.23 -23.90 16.91
N PRO A 62 2.22 -24.76 16.66
CA PRO A 62 1.96 -25.31 15.33
C PRO A 62 1.28 -24.28 14.41
N VAL A 63 1.94 -23.14 14.24
CA VAL A 63 1.54 -22.08 13.33
C VAL A 63 1.98 -22.45 11.91
N ILE A 64 1.05 -22.38 10.96
CA ILE A 64 1.28 -22.61 9.54
C ILE A 64 1.71 -21.30 8.88
N ASP A 65 0.98 -20.20 9.15
CA ASP A 65 1.28 -18.88 8.60
C ASP A 65 0.85 -17.74 9.53
N LEU A 66 1.53 -16.60 9.42
CA LEU A 66 1.24 -15.36 10.13
C LEU A 66 1.15 -14.22 9.14
N THR A 67 -0.06 -13.73 8.87
CA THR A 67 -0.33 -12.68 7.89
C THR A 67 -0.69 -11.37 8.58
N PRO A 68 0.22 -10.38 8.62
CA PRO A 68 -0.05 -9.10 9.26
C PRO A 68 -0.84 -8.17 8.34
N GLY A 69 -1.91 -7.59 8.87
CA GLY A 69 -2.59 -6.40 8.34
C GLY A 69 -2.08 -5.12 8.98
N ILE A 70 -2.72 -3.99 8.69
CA ILE A 70 -2.35 -2.67 9.26
C ILE A 70 -2.65 -2.62 10.75
N ARG A 71 -3.78 -3.20 11.17
CA ARG A 71 -4.21 -3.25 12.56
C ARG A 71 -4.60 -4.65 13.03
N SER A 72 -4.20 -5.68 12.32
CA SER A 72 -4.59 -7.06 12.63
C SER A 72 -3.47 -8.04 12.33
N LEU A 73 -3.55 -9.20 12.96
CA LEU A 73 -2.73 -10.37 12.64
C LEU A 73 -3.65 -11.57 12.43
N GLN A 74 -3.62 -12.15 11.23
CA GLN A 74 -4.22 -13.45 10.98
C GLN A 74 -3.21 -14.54 11.33
N ILE A 75 -3.67 -15.53 12.07
CA ILE A 75 -2.88 -16.65 12.57
C ILE A 75 -3.52 -17.93 12.04
N HIS A 76 -2.90 -18.53 11.04
CA HIS A 76 -3.26 -19.85 10.52
C HIS A 76 -2.50 -20.91 11.29
N PHE A 77 -3.18 -21.89 11.85
CA PHE A 77 -2.59 -22.94 12.70
C PHE A 77 -3.11 -24.34 12.39
N ASP A 78 -2.34 -25.33 12.75
CA ASP A 78 -2.67 -26.76 12.54
C ASP A 78 -3.62 -27.25 13.64
N ILE A 79 -4.91 -27.34 13.32
CA ILE A 79 -5.96 -27.76 14.25
C ILE A 79 -5.85 -29.24 14.69
N GLU A 80 -5.06 -30.05 13.96
CA GLU A 80 -4.81 -31.44 14.36
C GLU A 80 -3.77 -31.53 15.50
N LYS A 81 -2.95 -30.47 15.67
CA LYS A 81 -1.90 -30.42 16.68
C LYS A 81 -2.24 -29.58 17.90
N ILE A 82 -3.12 -28.59 17.77
CA ILE A 82 -3.54 -27.72 18.86
C ILE A 82 -5.00 -27.34 18.70
N SER A 83 -5.76 -27.32 19.78
CA SER A 83 -7.14 -26.85 19.74
C SER A 83 -7.24 -25.32 19.57
N LEU A 84 -8.35 -24.84 19.01
CA LEU A 84 -8.64 -23.40 18.91
C LEU A 84 -8.53 -22.69 20.28
N LYS A 85 -9.02 -23.34 21.34
CA LYS A 85 -8.97 -22.78 22.70
C LYS A 85 -7.53 -22.61 23.22
N GLU A 86 -6.69 -23.59 23.00
CA GLU A 86 -5.28 -23.55 23.42
C GLU A 86 -4.50 -22.53 22.59
N MET A 87 -4.72 -22.49 21.27
CA MET A 87 -4.09 -21.49 20.39
C MET A 87 -4.52 -20.07 20.78
N LEU A 88 -5.81 -19.83 21.00
CA LEU A 88 -6.32 -18.54 21.45
C LEU A 88 -5.67 -18.13 22.79
N ALA A 89 -5.59 -19.04 23.74
CA ALA A 89 -4.95 -18.78 25.03
C ALA A 89 -3.47 -18.39 24.86
N ALA A 90 -2.73 -19.11 24.02
CA ALA A 90 -1.31 -18.81 23.72
C ALA A 90 -1.12 -17.45 23.06
N VAL A 91 -2.01 -17.09 22.13
CA VAL A 91 -2.00 -15.79 21.42
C VAL A 91 -2.28 -14.65 22.39
N LEU A 92 -3.34 -14.75 23.20
CA LEU A 92 -3.70 -13.72 24.17
C LEU A 92 -2.64 -13.56 25.25
N GLU A 93 -2.08 -14.64 25.73
CA GLU A 93 -0.97 -14.60 26.69
C GLU A 93 0.26 -13.93 26.11
N THR A 94 0.62 -14.27 24.86
CA THR A 94 1.73 -13.59 24.15
C THR A 94 1.45 -12.09 24.03
N ASN A 95 0.23 -11.71 23.67
CA ASN A 95 -0.14 -10.29 23.56
C ASN A 95 -0.06 -9.54 24.89
N ARG A 96 -0.42 -10.17 26.02
CA ARG A 96 -0.34 -9.58 27.37
C ARG A 96 1.10 -9.41 27.86
N THR A 97 2.00 -10.27 27.40
CA THR A 97 3.41 -10.29 27.80
C THR A 97 4.33 -9.60 26.80
N LEU A 98 3.79 -8.84 25.85
CA LEU A 98 4.59 -8.02 24.94
C LEU A 98 5.45 -7.03 25.77
N PRO A 99 6.69 -6.75 25.33
CA PRO A 99 7.52 -5.72 25.94
C PRO A 99 6.85 -4.34 25.80
N GLU A 100 7.33 -3.35 26.58
CA GLU A 100 6.95 -1.95 26.36
C GLU A 100 7.36 -1.54 24.95
N LEU A 101 6.35 -1.23 24.10
CA LEU A 101 6.56 -1.07 22.66
C LEU A 101 7.44 0.13 22.31
N SER A 102 7.41 1.19 23.12
CA SER A 102 8.27 2.38 22.96
C SER A 102 9.77 2.05 23.07
N ASP A 103 10.11 1.00 23.80
CA ASP A 103 11.49 0.54 23.98
C ASP A 103 11.94 -0.41 22.85
N VAL A 104 10.99 -0.96 22.10
CA VAL A 104 11.30 -1.93 21.03
C VAL A 104 11.85 -1.22 19.79
N THR A 105 12.91 -1.81 19.26
CA THR A 105 13.54 -1.39 18.00
C THR A 105 13.53 -2.58 17.05
N VAL A 106 13.06 -2.36 15.83
CA VAL A 106 13.05 -3.38 14.78
C VAL A 106 14.06 -3.03 13.68
N PRO A 107 14.69 -4.04 13.04
CA PRO A 107 15.52 -3.80 11.86
C PRO A 107 14.72 -3.09 10.77
N SER A 108 15.37 -2.20 10.05
CA SER A 108 14.83 -1.45 8.93
C SER A 108 15.94 -1.19 7.91
N ARG A 109 15.59 -1.04 6.65
CA ARG A 109 16.51 -0.63 5.60
C ARG A 109 15.94 0.57 4.87
N ILE A 110 16.79 1.53 4.51
CA ILE A 110 16.40 2.60 3.57
C ILE A 110 16.80 2.13 2.18
N ILE A 111 15.80 1.93 1.32
CA ILE A 111 15.97 1.41 -0.04
C ILE A 111 15.70 2.55 -1.03
N TRP A 112 16.76 2.98 -1.71
CA TRP A 112 16.68 4.05 -2.68
C TRP A 112 16.31 3.50 -4.05
N LEU A 113 15.17 3.96 -4.58
CA LEU A 113 14.61 3.51 -5.86
C LEU A 113 14.55 4.65 -6.87
N PRO A 114 14.95 4.42 -8.13
CA PRO A 114 14.74 5.41 -9.19
C PRO A 114 13.25 5.55 -9.46
N LEU A 115 12.78 6.78 -9.72
CA LEU A 115 11.40 7.05 -10.10
C LEU A 115 11.35 8.02 -11.30
N SER A 116 10.79 7.56 -12.40
CA SER A 116 10.37 8.42 -13.50
C SER A 116 9.05 9.08 -13.11
N TRP A 117 9.12 10.38 -12.74
CA TRP A 117 7.96 11.17 -12.33
C TRP A 117 6.99 11.37 -13.50
N ASP A 118 5.69 11.19 -13.23
CA ASP A 118 4.61 11.32 -14.20
C ASP A 118 4.95 10.67 -15.55
N ASP A 119 5.41 9.42 -15.47
CA ASP A 119 5.98 8.64 -16.57
C ASP A 119 5.02 8.55 -17.78
N PRO A 120 5.52 8.62 -19.03
CA PRO A 120 4.69 8.55 -20.23
C PRO A 120 3.76 7.33 -20.29
N GLN A 121 4.16 6.17 -19.73
CA GLN A 121 3.30 4.99 -19.69
C GLN A 121 2.14 5.15 -18.70
N THR A 122 2.35 5.84 -17.58
CA THR A 122 1.27 6.14 -16.63
C THR A 122 0.32 7.20 -17.19
N GLN A 123 0.83 8.19 -17.90
CA GLN A 123 0.01 9.16 -18.64
C GLN A 123 -0.83 8.47 -19.73
N LEU A 124 -0.23 7.55 -20.48
CA LEU A 124 -0.95 6.76 -21.50
C LEU A 124 -2.07 5.93 -20.88
N ALA A 125 -1.83 5.30 -19.71
CA ALA A 125 -2.86 4.53 -19.03
C ALA A 125 -4.03 5.41 -18.55
N ALA A 126 -3.77 6.60 -18.01
CA ALA A 126 -4.81 7.55 -17.62
C ALA A 126 -5.60 8.05 -18.85
N LYS A 127 -4.91 8.36 -19.94
CA LYS A 127 -5.55 8.78 -21.22
C LYS A 127 -6.43 7.69 -21.79
N ARG A 128 -5.95 6.45 -21.88
CA ARG A 128 -6.74 5.29 -22.35
C ARG A 128 -7.97 5.07 -21.48
N TYR A 129 -7.83 5.13 -20.17
CA TYR A 129 -8.96 5.02 -19.25
C TYR A 129 -10.02 6.09 -19.53
N GLN A 130 -9.63 7.35 -19.67
CA GLN A 130 -10.53 8.44 -19.98
C GLN A 130 -11.26 8.24 -21.30
N GLN A 131 -10.58 7.68 -22.31
CA GLN A 131 -11.15 7.46 -23.64
C GLN A 131 -12.10 6.25 -23.70
N THR A 132 -11.84 5.19 -22.93
CA THR A 132 -12.50 3.89 -23.10
C THR A 132 -13.36 3.44 -21.94
N VAL A 133 -13.21 4.04 -20.76
CA VAL A 133 -13.92 3.60 -19.54
C VAL A 133 -14.79 4.72 -18.98
N ARG A 134 -14.19 5.86 -18.62
CA ARG A 134 -14.91 6.95 -17.96
C ARG A 134 -14.42 8.33 -18.42
N PRO A 135 -15.04 8.91 -19.46
CA PRO A 135 -14.60 10.19 -20.06
C PRO A 135 -14.60 11.37 -19.08
N ASN A 136 -15.53 11.39 -18.12
CA ASN A 136 -15.72 12.45 -17.14
C ASN A 136 -15.09 12.13 -15.77
N ALA A 137 -14.15 11.18 -15.70
CA ALA A 137 -13.50 10.81 -14.44
C ALA A 137 -12.80 12.01 -13.78
N PRO A 138 -13.06 12.31 -12.49
CA PRO A 138 -12.48 13.48 -11.81
C PRO A 138 -10.94 13.48 -11.73
N TRP A 139 -10.33 12.29 -11.81
CA TRP A 139 -8.88 12.09 -11.75
C TRP A 139 -8.17 12.12 -13.11
N CYS A 140 -8.92 12.31 -14.19
CA CYS A 140 -8.36 12.43 -15.54
C CYS A 140 -8.40 13.89 -16.01
N PRO A 141 -7.49 14.28 -16.92
CA PRO A 141 -6.46 13.49 -17.60
C PRO A 141 -5.15 13.31 -16.79
N SER A 142 -4.95 14.04 -15.69
CA SER A 142 -3.69 14.06 -14.93
C SER A 142 -3.91 13.61 -13.49
N ASN A 143 -3.31 12.48 -13.12
CA ASN A 143 -3.35 12.01 -11.73
C ASN A 143 -2.57 12.92 -10.77
N PRO A 144 -1.36 13.45 -11.10
CA PRO A 144 -0.70 14.42 -10.24
C PRO A 144 -1.53 15.67 -9.96
N GLU A 145 -2.25 16.20 -10.98
CA GLU A 145 -3.16 17.34 -10.78
C GLU A 145 -4.34 16.96 -9.88
N PHE A 146 -4.88 15.75 -10.02
CA PHE A 146 -5.92 15.26 -9.14
C PHE A 146 -5.43 15.14 -7.69
N ILE A 147 -4.23 14.55 -7.49
CA ILE A 147 -3.61 14.45 -6.17
C ILE A 147 -3.42 15.84 -5.55
N ARG A 148 -2.96 16.82 -6.33
CA ARG A 148 -2.82 18.21 -5.90
C ARG A 148 -4.14 18.76 -5.34
N ARG A 149 -5.20 18.69 -6.15
CA ARG A 149 -6.51 19.27 -5.78
C ARG A 149 -7.11 18.63 -4.53
N ILE A 150 -7.14 17.29 -4.49
CA ILE A 150 -7.79 16.55 -3.40
C ILE A 150 -7.05 16.70 -2.05
N ASN A 151 -5.76 17.05 -2.08
CA ASN A 151 -4.95 17.29 -0.89
C ASN A 151 -4.76 18.79 -0.57
N GLY A 152 -5.34 19.70 -1.37
CA GLY A 152 -5.22 21.14 -1.16
C GLY A 152 -3.83 21.71 -1.37
N LEU A 153 -2.99 21.09 -2.20
CA LEU A 153 -1.65 21.56 -2.48
C LEU A 153 -1.67 22.69 -3.52
N ASP A 154 -0.72 23.61 -3.44
CA ASP A 154 -0.68 24.80 -4.30
C ASP A 154 -0.28 24.45 -5.73
N SER A 155 0.63 23.50 -5.92
CA SER A 155 1.17 23.14 -7.24
C SER A 155 1.43 21.64 -7.39
N ILE A 156 1.58 21.18 -8.65
CA ILE A 156 2.05 19.81 -8.97
C ILE A 156 3.49 19.61 -8.48
N GLU A 157 4.30 20.65 -8.44
CA GLU A 157 5.66 20.56 -7.91
C GLU A 157 5.67 20.29 -6.40
N ASP A 158 4.63 20.70 -5.66
CA ASP A 158 4.48 20.34 -4.24
C ASP A 158 4.16 18.86 -4.09
N VAL A 159 3.30 18.31 -4.97
CA VAL A 159 3.04 16.86 -5.03
C VAL A 159 4.34 16.10 -5.28
N LYS A 160 5.09 16.52 -6.29
CA LYS A 160 6.37 15.93 -6.67
C LYS A 160 7.38 16.01 -5.53
N LYS A 161 7.50 17.19 -4.91
CA LYS A 161 8.38 17.40 -3.76
C LYS A 161 8.06 16.43 -2.62
N ILE A 162 6.78 16.29 -2.24
CA ILE A 162 6.35 15.37 -1.20
C ILE A 162 6.72 13.92 -1.56
N VAL A 163 6.51 13.50 -2.82
CA VAL A 163 6.83 12.13 -3.25
C VAL A 163 8.32 11.82 -3.10
N PHE A 164 9.21 12.78 -3.40
CA PHE A 164 10.65 12.58 -3.31
C PHE A 164 11.24 12.84 -1.91
N ASP A 165 10.58 13.64 -1.09
CA ASP A 165 11.03 13.92 0.29
C ASP A 165 10.55 12.84 1.29
N ALA A 166 9.54 12.06 0.94
CA ALA A 166 8.93 11.10 1.84
C ALA A 166 9.78 9.83 2.04
N ASP A 167 9.80 9.35 3.29
CA ASP A 167 10.23 7.99 3.64
C ASP A 167 8.98 7.11 3.73
N TYR A 168 8.81 6.20 2.78
CA TYR A 168 7.64 5.31 2.74
C TYR A 168 7.91 4.03 3.52
N LEU A 169 7.34 3.91 4.71
CA LEU A 169 7.44 2.73 5.56
C LEU A 169 6.59 1.59 5.00
N VAL A 170 7.20 0.44 4.76
CA VAL A 170 6.54 -0.77 4.26
C VAL A 170 5.79 -1.45 5.39
N LEU A 171 4.47 -1.38 5.35
CA LEU A 171 3.57 -1.95 6.36
C LEU A 171 3.03 -3.33 5.96
N GLY A 172 2.95 -3.60 4.67
CA GLY A 172 2.46 -4.84 4.08
C GLY A 172 3.16 -5.18 2.79
N LEU A 173 3.09 -6.44 2.38
CA LEU A 173 3.68 -6.96 1.15
C LEU A 173 2.70 -7.91 0.45
N GLY A 174 2.72 -7.91 -0.88
CA GLY A 174 1.97 -8.86 -1.68
C GLY A 174 0.48 -8.56 -1.77
N ASP A 175 0.09 -7.28 -1.82
CA ASP A 175 -1.32 -6.88 -1.97
C ASP A 175 -2.01 -7.64 -3.11
N VAL A 176 -1.63 -7.38 -4.36
CA VAL A 176 -2.12 -8.14 -5.54
C VAL A 176 -0.99 -8.95 -6.16
N TYR A 177 0.24 -8.47 -6.06
CA TYR A 177 1.44 -9.06 -6.65
C TYR A 177 2.49 -9.35 -5.58
N LEU A 178 3.23 -10.45 -5.76
CA LEU A 178 4.27 -10.87 -4.83
C LEU A 178 5.28 -9.74 -4.56
N GLY A 179 5.46 -9.39 -3.28
CA GLY A 179 6.40 -8.35 -2.85
C GLY A 179 5.99 -6.91 -3.18
N ALA A 180 4.79 -6.68 -3.73
CA ALA A 180 4.26 -5.34 -3.92
C ALA A 180 4.08 -4.66 -2.55
N PRO A 181 4.64 -3.46 -2.33
CA PRO A 181 4.54 -2.79 -1.04
C PRO A 181 3.15 -2.19 -0.81
N VAL A 182 2.66 -2.29 0.41
CA VAL A 182 1.68 -1.40 0.99
C VAL A 182 2.44 -0.50 1.94
N ALA A 183 2.77 0.71 1.51
CA ALA A 183 3.65 1.61 2.24
C ALA A 183 2.99 2.97 2.50
N THR A 184 3.37 3.62 3.60
CA THR A 184 2.89 4.97 3.92
C THR A 184 4.04 5.84 4.40
N PRO A 185 4.03 7.16 4.14
CA PRO A 185 5.04 8.05 4.68
C PRO A 185 5.12 7.99 6.22
N VAL A 186 6.33 7.93 6.74
CA VAL A 186 6.59 8.03 8.19
C VAL A 186 6.06 9.35 8.72
N ASP A 187 6.43 10.46 8.06
CA ASP A 187 5.89 11.78 8.39
C ASP A 187 4.45 11.93 7.89
N PRO A 188 3.47 12.14 8.79
CA PRO A 188 2.08 12.34 8.40
C PRO A 188 1.84 13.53 7.45
N ARG A 189 2.73 14.52 7.43
CA ARG A 189 2.64 15.68 6.52
C ARG A 189 2.98 15.34 5.08
N HIS A 190 3.55 14.16 4.83
CA HIS A 190 3.79 13.61 3.50
C HIS A 190 2.72 12.60 3.05
N ARG A 191 1.72 12.30 3.90
CA ARG A 191 0.65 11.33 3.59
C ARG A 191 -0.43 11.98 2.73
N MET A 192 -0.19 12.03 1.44
CA MET A 192 -1.23 12.41 0.48
C MET A 192 -2.29 11.31 0.41
N VAL A 193 -3.56 11.71 0.42
CA VAL A 193 -4.71 10.82 0.36
C VAL A 193 -5.38 10.93 -1.00
N THR A 194 -5.82 9.81 -1.56
CA THR A 194 -6.54 9.78 -2.83
C THR A 194 -7.72 8.83 -2.79
N THR A 195 -8.68 9.03 -3.71
CA THR A 195 -9.65 7.98 -4.06
C THR A 195 -9.05 7.07 -5.12
N LYS A 196 -9.53 5.82 -5.17
CA LYS A 196 -9.20 4.90 -6.26
C LYS A 196 -10.00 5.25 -7.53
N TYR A 197 -9.53 4.78 -8.69
CA TYR A 197 -10.33 4.77 -9.90
C TYR A 197 -11.61 3.95 -9.68
N ASN A 198 -12.73 4.46 -10.15
CA ASN A 198 -14.01 3.77 -10.15
C ASN A 198 -14.73 3.97 -11.51
N PRO A 199 -14.89 2.92 -12.32
CA PRO A 199 -14.32 1.57 -12.16
C PRO A 199 -12.79 1.54 -12.23
N ALA A 200 -12.19 0.40 -11.83
CA ALA A 200 -10.73 0.23 -11.92
C ALA A 200 -10.26 0.32 -13.38
N ARG A 201 -9.01 0.77 -13.58
CA ARG A 201 -8.39 0.74 -14.92
C ARG A 201 -8.25 -0.71 -15.39
N PRO A 202 -8.56 -1.01 -16.65
CA PRO A 202 -8.29 -2.32 -17.24
C PRO A 202 -6.80 -2.61 -17.41
N TRP A 203 -5.97 -1.57 -17.60
CA TRP A 203 -4.54 -1.68 -17.80
C TRP A 203 -3.77 -0.67 -16.94
N THR A 204 -2.77 -1.19 -16.23
CA THR A 204 -1.78 -0.45 -15.44
C THR A 204 -0.40 -0.92 -15.91
N PRO A 205 0.53 -0.05 -16.30
CA PRO A 205 1.85 -0.48 -16.73
C PRO A 205 2.63 -1.11 -15.58
N GLU A 206 3.43 -2.13 -15.88
CA GLU A 206 4.33 -2.77 -14.93
C GLU A 206 5.27 -1.75 -14.27
N ASN A 207 5.44 -1.88 -12.97
CA ASN A 207 6.21 -1.00 -12.09
C ASN A 207 5.68 0.44 -11.96
N ALA A 208 4.43 0.68 -12.37
CA ALA A 208 3.76 1.93 -12.02
C ALA A 208 3.73 2.10 -10.50
N VAL A 209 3.96 3.31 -10.05
CA VAL A 209 3.86 3.73 -8.64
C VAL A 209 2.62 4.56 -8.50
N GLY A 210 1.78 4.21 -7.54
CA GLY A 210 0.53 4.92 -7.31
C GLY A 210 0.16 5.04 -5.83
N ILE A 211 -0.74 5.99 -5.55
CA ILE A 211 -1.30 6.23 -4.22
C ILE A 211 -2.79 5.89 -4.25
N GLY A 212 -3.25 5.10 -3.29
CA GLY A 212 -4.65 4.74 -3.09
C GLY A 212 -5.01 4.76 -1.60
N GLY A 213 -6.01 5.57 -1.21
CA GLY A 213 -6.15 5.96 0.19
C GLY A 213 -4.89 6.70 0.64
N ALA A 214 -4.29 6.29 1.74
CA ALA A 214 -3.03 6.83 2.27
C ALA A 214 -1.82 5.91 1.96
N TYR A 215 -1.97 4.95 1.05
CA TYR A 215 -0.95 3.95 0.78
C TYR A 215 -0.34 4.12 -0.61
N LEU A 216 0.97 3.95 -0.68
CA LEU A 216 1.72 3.80 -1.91
C LEU A 216 1.91 2.32 -2.23
N CYS A 217 1.77 1.98 -3.50
CA CYS A 217 2.04 0.65 -4.03
C CYS A 217 2.87 0.75 -5.31
N VAL A 218 3.64 -0.31 -5.59
CA VAL A 218 4.34 -0.54 -6.87
C VAL A 218 3.70 -1.75 -7.53
N TYR A 219 3.18 -1.58 -8.73
CA TYR A 219 2.55 -2.65 -9.49
C TYR A 219 3.61 -3.60 -10.06
N GLY A 220 3.66 -4.84 -9.58
CA GLY A 220 4.67 -5.82 -9.96
C GLY A 220 4.50 -6.43 -11.34
N MET A 221 3.36 -6.21 -12.01
CA MET A 221 3.07 -6.67 -13.37
C MET A 221 1.94 -5.85 -13.99
N GLU A 222 1.76 -5.95 -15.30
CA GLU A 222 0.63 -5.33 -15.98
C GLU A 222 -0.69 -5.97 -15.58
N GLY A 223 -1.72 -5.15 -15.41
CA GLY A 223 -3.03 -5.64 -15.03
C GLY A 223 -4.00 -4.52 -14.61
N PRO A 224 -5.20 -4.86 -14.11
CA PRO A 224 -6.13 -3.88 -13.59
C PRO A 224 -5.55 -3.12 -12.40
N GLY A 225 -5.97 -1.87 -12.21
CA GLY A 225 -5.51 -1.09 -11.06
C GLY A 225 -6.37 0.14 -10.79
N GLY A 226 -6.34 0.60 -9.53
CA GLY A 226 -7.18 1.72 -9.08
C GLY A 226 -6.42 2.90 -8.47
N TYR A 227 -5.13 2.77 -8.18
CA TYR A 227 -4.37 3.83 -7.54
C TYR A 227 -4.05 4.99 -8.49
N GLN A 228 -3.96 6.19 -7.96
CA GLN A 228 -3.58 7.39 -8.69
C GLN A 228 -2.07 7.39 -8.92
N PHE A 229 -1.64 7.56 -10.15
CA PHE A 229 -0.24 7.47 -10.50
C PHE A 229 0.60 8.65 -10.02
N VAL A 230 1.84 8.36 -9.62
CA VAL A 230 2.90 9.36 -9.40
C VAL A 230 4.10 9.14 -10.31
N GLY A 231 4.25 7.95 -10.88
CA GLY A 231 5.35 7.64 -11.79
C GLY A 231 5.58 6.15 -11.99
N ARG A 232 6.81 5.80 -12.37
CA ARG A 232 7.23 4.43 -12.65
C ARG A 232 8.62 4.16 -12.07
N THR A 233 8.80 2.97 -11.47
CA THR A 233 10.06 2.57 -10.84
C THR A 233 10.58 1.23 -11.38
N ILE A 234 11.46 0.55 -10.66
CA ILE A 234 11.97 -0.78 -10.98
C ILE A 234 11.13 -1.88 -10.32
N GLN A 235 11.44 -3.13 -10.64
CA GLN A 235 10.69 -4.30 -10.19
C GLN A 235 10.91 -4.61 -8.70
N MET A 236 9.84 -5.09 -8.03
CA MET A 236 9.87 -5.48 -6.62
C MET A 236 10.07 -6.97 -6.40
N TRP A 237 10.01 -7.80 -7.44
CA TRP A 237 10.13 -9.25 -7.36
C TRP A 237 10.73 -9.85 -8.63
N ASN A 238 11.37 -11.03 -8.51
CA ASN A 238 11.88 -11.78 -9.65
C ASN A 238 11.91 -13.29 -9.33
N PRO A 239 10.90 -14.07 -9.74
CA PRO A 239 10.88 -15.50 -9.49
C PRO A 239 11.72 -16.29 -10.50
N LEU A 240 12.18 -15.66 -11.60
CA LEU A 240 12.83 -16.35 -12.71
C LEU A 240 14.35 -16.37 -12.61
N LYS A 241 14.94 -15.38 -11.91
CA LYS A 241 16.38 -15.24 -11.82
C LYS A 241 16.83 -14.76 -10.44
N GLU A 242 17.72 -15.52 -9.84
CA GLU A 242 18.41 -15.09 -8.62
C GLU A 242 19.41 -13.97 -8.92
N THR A 243 19.40 -12.96 -8.08
CA THR A 243 20.33 -11.82 -8.12
C THR A 243 20.80 -11.51 -6.70
N GLU A 244 21.56 -10.43 -6.53
CA GLU A 244 21.94 -9.92 -5.21
C GLU A 244 20.68 -9.63 -4.34
N TYR A 245 19.57 -9.21 -4.96
CA TYR A 245 18.34 -8.76 -4.29
C TYR A 245 17.23 -9.81 -4.24
N PHE A 246 17.19 -10.71 -5.20
CA PHE A 246 16.17 -11.76 -5.35
C PHE A 246 16.81 -13.12 -5.15
N LYS A 247 16.47 -13.81 -4.06
CA LYS A 247 17.12 -15.07 -3.64
C LYS A 247 16.13 -16.23 -3.68
N HIS A 248 16.66 -17.44 -3.71
CA HIS A 248 15.85 -18.64 -3.53
C HIS A 248 15.04 -18.57 -2.22
N GLY A 249 13.75 -18.85 -2.28
CA GLY A 249 12.83 -18.75 -1.14
C GLY A 249 12.41 -17.32 -0.76
N LYS A 250 13.07 -16.29 -1.33
CA LYS A 250 12.68 -14.87 -1.17
C LYS A 250 12.84 -14.12 -2.50
N PRO A 251 11.97 -14.34 -3.48
CA PRO A 251 12.04 -13.70 -4.80
C PRO A 251 11.51 -12.25 -4.80
N TRP A 252 11.40 -11.58 -3.66
CA TRP A 252 10.98 -10.18 -3.51
C TRP A 252 12.02 -9.36 -2.77
N LEU A 253 12.04 -8.03 -3.04
CA LEU A 253 13.06 -7.10 -2.56
C LEU A 253 12.86 -6.66 -1.11
N LEU A 254 11.62 -6.30 -0.75
CA LEU A 254 11.29 -5.56 0.46
C LEU A 254 11.00 -6.48 1.65
N ASP A 255 11.18 -5.95 2.86
CA ASP A 255 10.73 -6.53 4.12
C ASP A 255 9.78 -5.56 4.85
N PHE A 256 9.04 -6.07 5.83
CA PHE A 256 8.25 -5.19 6.70
C PHE A 256 9.17 -4.23 7.45
N PHE A 257 8.73 -2.98 7.56
CA PHE A 257 9.47 -1.86 8.14
C PHE A 257 10.67 -1.37 7.34
N ASP A 258 10.91 -1.86 6.12
CA ASP A 258 11.78 -1.16 5.18
C ASP A 258 11.20 0.23 4.86
N GLN A 259 12.06 1.16 4.48
CA GLN A 259 11.70 2.51 4.09
C GLN A 259 12.11 2.73 2.64
N ILE A 260 11.17 3.05 1.77
CA ILE A 260 11.43 3.38 0.37
C ILE A 260 11.68 4.89 0.28
N ARG A 261 12.78 5.27 -0.36
CA ARG A 261 13.08 6.64 -0.81
C ARG A 261 13.22 6.67 -2.31
N PHE A 262 12.55 7.62 -2.95
CA PHE A 262 12.68 7.79 -4.38
C PHE A 262 13.70 8.88 -4.72
N TYR A 263 14.38 8.70 -5.87
CA TYR A 263 15.15 9.74 -6.51
C TYR A 263 14.76 9.86 -7.99
N PRO A 264 14.79 11.09 -8.56
CA PRO A 264 14.28 11.33 -9.89
C PRO A 264 15.23 10.81 -10.98
N VAL A 265 14.64 10.16 -11.98
CA VAL A 265 15.30 9.76 -13.24
C VAL A 265 14.40 10.08 -14.42
N SER A 266 14.95 10.11 -15.63
CA SER A 266 14.17 10.27 -16.86
C SER A 266 13.40 9.00 -17.23
N ALA A 267 12.43 9.14 -18.16
CA ALA A 267 11.68 7.99 -18.69
C ALA A 267 12.59 7.02 -19.47
N GLU A 268 13.65 7.50 -20.10
CA GLU A 268 14.62 6.65 -20.80
C GLU A 268 15.51 5.90 -19.82
N GLU A 269 15.99 6.56 -18.77
CA GLU A 269 16.79 5.94 -17.73
C GLU A 269 16.03 4.83 -17.02
N ILE A 270 14.76 5.06 -16.64
CA ILE A 270 13.98 4.04 -15.94
C ILE A 270 13.76 2.79 -16.80
N LEU A 271 13.60 2.91 -18.11
CA LEU A 271 13.47 1.74 -19.00
C LEU A 271 14.71 0.86 -18.95
N LYS A 272 15.89 1.46 -19.00
CA LYS A 272 17.17 0.77 -18.90
C LYS A 272 17.36 0.16 -17.50
N ASP A 273 17.10 0.92 -16.45
CA ASP A 273 17.29 0.48 -15.07
C ASP A 273 16.38 -0.70 -14.72
N ARG A 274 15.15 -0.74 -15.21
CA ARG A 274 14.21 -1.87 -15.06
C ARG A 274 14.76 -3.16 -15.67
N GLU A 275 15.28 -3.09 -16.92
CA GLU A 275 15.87 -4.25 -17.59
C GLU A 275 17.16 -4.72 -16.88
N ASP A 276 18.03 -3.79 -16.53
CA ASP A 276 19.30 -4.09 -15.89
C ASP A 276 19.14 -4.63 -14.47
N PHE A 277 18.14 -4.16 -13.73
CA PHE A 277 17.85 -4.63 -12.36
C PHE A 277 17.44 -6.10 -12.35
N LEU A 278 16.52 -6.50 -13.21
CA LEU A 278 16.11 -7.91 -13.33
C LEU A 278 17.24 -8.83 -13.75
N ARG A 279 18.22 -8.29 -14.48
CA ARG A 279 19.42 -9.04 -14.91
C ARG A 279 20.57 -9.01 -13.91
N GLY A 280 20.41 -8.26 -12.77
CA GLY A 280 21.44 -8.10 -11.75
C GLY A 280 22.59 -7.17 -12.15
N ARG A 281 22.40 -6.31 -13.16
CA ARG A 281 23.40 -5.35 -13.63
C ARG A 281 23.26 -3.96 -13.05
N PHE A 282 22.07 -3.60 -12.56
CA PHE A 282 21.82 -2.32 -11.90
C PHE A 282 21.83 -2.53 -10.38
N LYS A 283 22.56 -1.69 -9.68
CA LYS A 283 22.66 -1.72 -8.21
C LYS A 283 21.90 -0.57 -7.58
N ILE A 284 21.05 -0.92 -6.63
CA ILE A 284 20.35 0.06 -5.79
C ILE A 284 21.15 0.33 -4.52
N LYS A 285 21.01 1.54 -3.98
CA LYS A 285 21.57 1.90 -2.69
C LYS A 285 20.65 1.39 -1.59
N ILE A 286 21.20 0.63 -0.64
CA ILE A 286 20.52 0.15 0.57
C ILE A 286 21.34 0.59 1.77
N GLU A 287 20.69 1.21 2.75
CA GLU A 287 21.29 1.65 4.00
C GLU A 287 20.61 0.89 5.15
N GLU A 288 21.41 0.17 5.96
CA GLU A 288 20.91 -0.47 7.17
C GLU A 288 20.56 0.58 8.21
N THR A 289 19.39 0.44 8.83
CA THR A 289 18.88 1.31 9.87
C THR A 289 17.95 0.56 10.83
N SER A 290 17.21 1.26 11.63
CA SER A 290 16.23 0.68 12.55
C SER A 290 15.04 1.61 12.71
N PHE A 291 13.89 1.02 13.02
CA PHE A 291 12.68 1.75 13.40
C PHE A 291 12.41 1.50 14.90
N ASN A 292 12.29 2.60 15.67
CA ASN A 292 11.98 2.56 17.10
C ASN A 292 10.68 3.33 17.34
N LEU A 293 9.70 2.69 17.97
CA LEU A 293 8.38 3.29 18.18
C LEU A 293 8.42 4.53 19.05
N GLY A 294 9.16 4.51 20.16
CA GLY A 294 9.24 5.66 21.07
C GLY A 294 9.82 6.92 20.40
N LYS A 295 10.82 6.75 19.52
CA LYS A 295 11.35 7.87 18.72
C LYS A 295 10.32 8.39 17.72
N TYR A 296 9.52 7.51 17.13
CA TYR A 296 8.45 7.89 16.22
C TYR A 296 7.34 8.65 16.95
N GLU A 297 6.91 8.19 18.13
CA GLU A 297 5.92 8.87 18.98
C GLU A 297 6.41 10.23 19.45
N GLN A 298 7.69 10.33 19.82
CA GLN A 298 8.32 11.60 20.16
C GLN A 298 8.29 12.57 18.97
N PHE A 299 8.63 12.11 17.76
CA PHE A 299 8.54 12.91 16.54
C PHE A 299 7.13 13.41 16.27
N LEU A 300 6.10 12.56 16.43
CA LEU A 300 4.70 12.96 16.27
C LEU A 300 4.31 14.06 17.26
N LYS A 301 4.73 13.94 18.51
CA LYS A 301 4.46 14.94 19.57
C LYS A 301 5.17 16.26 19.29
N GLU A 302 6.42 16.23 18.87
CA GLU A 302 7.20 17.44 18.54
C GLU A 302 6.60 18.23 17.37
N HIS A 303 5.90 17.55 16.46
CA HIS A 303 5.31 18.14 15.24
C HIS A 303 3.78 18.16 15.26
N GLU A 304 3.14 17.90 16.39
CA GLU A 304 1.68 17.74 16.51
C GLU A 304 0.89 18.85 15.84
N ASP A 305 1.23 20.12 16.09
CA ASP A 305 0.49 21.27 15.55
C ASP A 305 0.59 21.36 14.02
N THR A 306 1.76 21.09 13.46
CA THR A 306 1.96 21.14 12.00
C THR A 306 1.33 19.94 11.28
N ILE A 307 1.33 18.77 11.93
CA ILE A 307 0.65 17.58 11.44
C ILE A 307 -0.87 17.79 11.45
N ARG A 308 -1.40 18.35 12.53
CA ARG A 308 -2.83 18.65 12.64
C ARG A 308 -3.26 19.67 11.59
N ALA A 309 -2.52 20.77 11.45
CA ALA A 309 -2.82 21.79 10.44
C ALA A 309 -2.81 21.22 9.01
N PHE A 310 -1.86 20.33 8.69
CA PHE A 310 -1.82 19.65 7.39
C PHE A 310 -3.05 18.76 7.18
N LYS A 311 -3.42 17.95 8.18
CA LYS A 311 -4.58 17.05 8.12
C LYS A 311 -5.89 17.82 7.95
N ASP A 312 -6.10 18.88 8.77
CA ASP A 312 -7.30 19.70 8.72
C ASP A 312 -7.47 20.36 7.33
N HIS A 313 -6.37 20.87 6.77
CA HIS A 313 -6.37 21.46 5.43
C HIS A 313 -6.66 20.43 4.34
N GLN A 314 -6.04 19.26 4.42
CA GLN A 314 -6.25 18.14 3.50
C GLN A 314 -7.71 17.66 3.54
N GLU A 315 -8.29 17.47 4.73
CA GLU A 315 -9.66 17.02 4.92
C GLU A 315 -10.66 18.03 4.35
N ALA A 316 -10.50 19.32 4.64
CA ALA A 316 -11.33 20.38 4.08
C ALA A 316 -11.26 20.42 2.54
N SER A 317 -10.07 20.21 1.96
CA SER A 317 -9.88 20.19 0.51
C SER A 317 -10.51 18.95 -0.14
N PHE A 318 -10.39 17.81 0.52
CA PHE A 318 -11.03 16.56 0.10
C PHE A 318 -12.56 16.67 0.11
N GLU A 319 -13.14 17.23 1.15
CA GLU A 319 -14.59 17.46 1.26
C GLU A 319 -15.10 18.43 0.20
N ALA A 320 -14.35 19.52 -0.05
CA ALA A 320 -14.71 20.49 -1.10
C ALA A 320 -14.71 19.85 -2.49
N GLU A 321 -13.71 19.02 -2.79
CA GLU A 321 -13.63 18.29 -4.06
C GLU A 321 -14.78 17.28 -4.19
N ARG A 322 -15.11 16.51 -3.15
CA ARG A 322 -16.25 15.59 -3.15
C ARG A 322 -17.59 16.29 -3.32
N LYS A 323 -17.76 17.43 -2.69
CA LYS A 323 -18.97 18.27 -2.87
C LYS A 323 -19.10 18.71 -4.31
N MET A 324 -18.03 19.19 -4.94
CA MET A 324 -18.02 19.58 -6.34
C MET A 324 -18.36 18.41 -7.27
N TRP A 325 -17.85 17.19 -6.99
CA TRP A 325 -18.23 16.01 -7.78
C TRP A 325 -19.74 15.73 -7.71
N LYS A 326 -20.30 15.78 -6.51
CA LYS A 326 -21.74 15.56 -6.29
C LYS A 326 -22.59 16.60 -7.02
N GLU A 327 -22.21 17.88 -6.94
CA GLU A 327 -22.91 18.97 -7.64
C GLU A 327 -22.86 18.82 -9.16
N LYS A 328 -21.80 18.20 -9.70
CA LYS A 328 -21.61 17.96 -11.14
C LYS A 328 -22.03 16.55 -11.60
N GLY A 329 -22.56 15.70 -10.69
CA GLY A 329 -22.90 14.31 -11.00
C GLY A 329 -21.69 13.46 -11.40
N LEU A 330 -20.53 13.73 -10.79
CA LEU A 330 -19.28 13.00 -11.05
C LEU A 330 -18.94 11.96 -9.96
N ASP A 331 -19.74 11.87 -8.93
CA ASP A 331 -19.55 10.94 -7.80
C ASP A 331 -20.06 9.52 -8.11
N GLU A 332 -21.05 9.41 -9.00
CA GLU A 332 -21.59 8.14 -9.44
C GLU A 332 -21.15 7.83 -10.88
N PHE A 333 -20.99 6.55 -11.16
CA PHE A 333 -20.73 6.03 -12.49
C PHE A 333 -21.69 4.86 -12.74
N ASP A 334 -22.59 5.06 -13.70
CA ASP A 334 -23.52 4.04 -14.17
C ASP A 334 -23.03 3.51 -15.52
N SER A 335 -22.52 2.28 -15.52
CA SER A 335 -22.01 1.62 -16.73
C SER A 335 -23.13 1.24 -17.72
N GLU A 336 -24.38 1.17 -17.26
CA GLU A 336 -25.50 0.78 -18.12
C GLU A 336 -26.06 1.95 -18.94
N THR A 337 -25.82 3.18 -18.48
CA THR A 337 -26.33 4.40 -19.17
C THR A 337 -25.30 5.07 -20.08
N GLN A 338 -24.06 4.63 -20.10
CA GLN A 338 -23.04 5.19 -20.99
C GLN A 338 -22.93 4.35 -22.27
N ASP A 339 -23.15 5.00 -23.40
CA ASP A 339 -22.77 4.44 -24.69
C ASP A 339 -21.26 4.10 -24.65
N ALA A 340 -20.90 2.88 -25.02
CA ALA A 340 -19.50 2.51 -25.13
C ALA A 340 -18.78 3.52 -26.03
N PRO A 341 -17.72 4.19 -25.58
CA PRO A 341 -17.01 5.15 -26.41
C PRO A 341 -16.58 4.45 -27.69
N ALA A 342 -16.79 5.09 -28.84
CA ALA A 342 -16.37 4.55 -30.11
C ALA A 342 -14.88 4.18 -30.05
N ILE A 343 -14.56 2.93 -30.36
CA ILE A 343 -13.18 2.48 -30.49
C ILE A 343 -12.57 3.32 -31.62
N VAL A 344 -11.72 4.27 -31.28
CA VAL A 344 -10.89 4.94 -32.27
C VAL A 344 -9.86 3.89 -32.69
N GLU A 345 -10.03 3.30 -33.88
CA GLU A 345 -9.00 2.50 -34.51
C GLU A 345 -7.76 3.39 -34.65
N GLU A 346 -6.77 3.19 -33.78
CA GLU A 346 -5.42 3.70 -34.04
C GLU A 346 -4.95 2.98 -35.30
N THR A 347 -4.77 3.71 -36.39
CA THR A 347 -4.06 3.22 -37.57
C THR A 347 -2.66 2.80 -37.09
N VAL A 348 -2.43 1.48 -37.03
CA VAL A 348 -1.10 0.93 -36.77
C VAL A 348 -0.19 1.47 -37.88
N PRO A 349 0.92 2.15 -37.55
CA PRO A 349 1.84 2.58 -38.57
C PRO A 349 2.30 1.38 -39.42
N ASP A 350 2.24 1.51 -40.74
CA ASP A 350 2.76 0.51 -41.67
C ASP A 350 4.19 0.17 -41.30
N GLY A 351 4.44 -1.07 -40.88
CA GLY A 351 5.75 -1.57 -40.49
C GLY A 351 5.76 -2.57 -39.32
N CYS A 352 4.64 -2.82 -38.61
CA CYS A 352 4.59 -3.75 -37.49
C CYS A 352 4.01 -5.13 -37.82
N GLU A 353 4.28 -5.68 -39.00
CA GLU A 353 3.88 -7.07 -39.34
C GLU A 353 4.80 -8.18 -38.79
N ALA A 354 5.81 -7.88 -38.00
CA ALA A 354 6.84 -8.86 -37.60
C ALA A 354 6.68 -9.45 -36.18
N ALA A 355 5.50 -9.44 -35.58
CA ALA A 355 5.26 -10.05 -34.26
C ALA A 355 4.04 -10.99 -34.20
N ARG A 356 3.80 -11.76 -35.26
CA ARG A 356 2.88 -12.90 -35.27
C ARG A 356 3.58 -14.13 -35.84
N THR A 357 4.41 -14.75 -35.02
CA THR A 357 4.75 -16.19 -35.07
C THR A 357 5.13 -16.67 -33.69
#